data_41ba5e40f4e360d7b198df522d33f71b
#
_entry.id   41ba5e40f4e360d7b198df522d33f71b
#
_cell.length_a   1.000
_cell.length_b   1.000
_cell.length_c   1.000
_cell.angle_alpha   90.00
_cell.angle_beta   90.00
_cell.angle_gamma   90.00
#
_symmetry.space_group_name_H-M   'P 1'
#
loop_
_entity.id
_entity.type
_entity.pdbx_description
1 polymer ?
#
loop_
_entity_poly.entity_id
_entity_poly.type
_entity_poly.pdbx_seq_one_letter_code
_entity_poly.pdbx_strand_id
1 'polypeptide(L)'
;MADTGARKRTRARSARTVGERREAFNWQPVFIASVVAVILSIVVLVTVAADGASRGSGNPLPAVPAGPATEPATAPAAAGASPSPTAPPARPTPSPTPNADGAIVVACGDILAPLDKQHRLPADCEPPDLVQLPAEISAGGAQYLRREALDALLELFDAARLDGYSLAVNSSYRSYATQAQTYSSWVQLYGQEYADRTSARPGHSEHQLGTTVDVGARGLFLENFSGTPEAAWLEANAWKFGFIVSYQAGKEQVTGYAYEPWHIRYVGRDVAAEVHRSGLTLREYLLKR
;
A
#
# COMPACT_ATOMS: atom_id res chain seq x y z
N MET A 1 -87.72 -2.85 -34.69
CA MET A 1 -86.75 -1.76 -34.62
C MET A 1 -85.45 -2.37 -34.10
N ALA A 2 -84.52 -2.62 -34.99
CA ALA A 2 -83.22 -3.29 -34.75
C ALA A 2 -82.14 -2.25 -34.51
N ASP A 3 -81.39 -2.44 -33.45
CA ASP A 3 -80.15 -1.70 -33.26
C ASP A 3 -78.97 -2.67 -33.27
N THR A 4 -78.09 -2.44 -34.21
CA THR A 4 -76.94 -3.27 -34.52
C THR A 4 -75.69 -2.68 -33.85
N GLY A 5 -75.25 -3.21 -32.72
CA GLY A 5 -74.05 -2.85 -32.01
C GLY A 5 -72.80 -3.50 -32.61
N ALA A 6 -71.96 -2.70 -33.25
CA ALA A 6 -70.65 -3.12 -33.79
C ALA A 6 -69.61 -3.28 -32.70
N ARG A 7 -69.07 -4.49 -32.54
CA ARG A 7 -67.91 -4.77 -31.63
C ARG A 7 -66.59 -4.46 -32.41
N LYS A 8 -65.89 -3.44 -31.99
CA LYS A 8 -64.50 -3.21 -32.37
C LYS A 8 -63.57 -4.20 -31.64
N ARG A 9 -62.92 -5.05 -32.42
CA ARG A 9 -61.84 -5.92 -31.96
C ARG A 9 -60.51 -5.10 -31.96
N THR A 10 -59.99 -4.75 -30.81
CA THR A 10 -58.63 -4.23 -30.64
C THR A 10 -57.64 -5.38 -30.67
N ARG A 11 -56.76 -5.37 -31.71
CA ARG A 11 -55.62 -6.27 -31.79
C ARG A 11 -54.52 -5.75 -30.89
N ALA A 12 -54.21 -6.47 -29.80
CA ALA A 12 -53.01 -6.25 -28.99
C ALA A 12 -51.80 -6.75 -29.80
N ARG A 13 -50.89 -5.82 -30.12
CA ARG A 13 -49.55 -6.14 -30.68
C ARG A 13 -48.69 -6.55 -29.50
N SER A 14 -48.30 -7.83 -29.46
CA SER A 14 -47.25 -8.35 -28.60
C SER A 14 -45.89 -7.78 -29.01
N ALA A 15 -45.32 -6.92 -28.21
CA ALA A 15 -43.93 -6.52 -28.31
C ALA A 15 -43.05 -7.64 -27.77
N ARG A 16 -42.35 -8.35 -28.65
CA ARG A 16 -41.24 -9.23 -28.27
C ARG A 16 -40.07 -8.37 -27.83
N THR A 17 -39.82 -8.33 -26.54
CA THR A 17 -38.53 -7.86 -25.99
C THR A 17 -37.47 -8.93 -26.28
N VAL A 18 -36.55 -8.60 -27.18
CA VAL A 18 -35.32 -9.38 -27.39
C VAL A 18 -34.43 -9.07 -26.18
N GLY A 19 -34.42 -10.02 -25.23
CA GLY A 19 -33.46 -10.00 -24.12
C GLY A 19 -32.07 -10.35 -24.66
N GLU A 20 -31.22 -9.36 -24.83
CA GLU A 20 -29.77 -9.58 -24.98
C GLU A 20 -29.24 -10.22 -23.71
N ARG A 21 -29.02 -11.53 -23.74
CA ARG A 21 -28.17 -12.19 -22.77
C ARG A 21 -26.74 -11.75 -23.05
N ARG A 22 -26.24 -10.78 -22.29
CA ARG A 22 -24.80 -10.56 -22.15
C ARG A 22 -24.28 -11.74 -21.34
N GLU A 23 -23.71 -12.73 -22.00
CA GLU A 23 -22.86 -13.71 -21.34
C GLU A 23 -21.65 -12.98 -20.76
N ALA A 24 -21.59 -12.91 -19.44
CA ALA A 24 -20.40 -12.43 -18.73
C ALA A 24 -19.28 -13.44 -19.00
N PHE A 25 -18.37 -13.11 -19.89
CA PHE A 25 -17.19 -13.93 -20.15
C PHE A 25 -16.32 -13.96 -18.89
N ASN A 26 -16.17 -15.14 -18.31
CA ASN A 26 -15.39 -15.34 -17.08
C ASN A 26 -13.89 -15.41 -17.42
N TRP A 27 -13.18 -14.33 -17.20
CA TRP A 27 -11.74 -14.19 -17.47
C TRP A 27 -10.83 -14.85 -16.41
N GLN A 28 -11.38 -15.37 -15.33
CA GLN A 28 -10.63 -15.84 -14.17
C GLN A 28 -9.55 -16.91 -14.48
N PRO A 29 -9.73 -17.93 -15.30
CA PRO A 29 -8.72 -18.96 -15.47
C PRO A 29 -7.51 -18.56 -16.33
N VAL A 30 -7.63 -17.52 -17.18
CA VAL A 30 -6.55 -17.09 -18.08
C VAL A 30 -5.55 -16.18 -17.36
N PHE A 31 -6.00 -15.39 -16.38
CA PHE A 31 -5.15 -14.45 -15.65
C PHE A 31 -4.17 -15.12 -14.67
N ILE A 32 -4.59 -16.20 -14.02
CA ILE A 32 -3.78 -16.88 -12.98
C ILE A 32 -2.51 -17.51 -13.58
N ALA A 33 -2.60 -18.08 -14.77
CA ALA A 33 -1.46 -18.76 -15.40
C ALA A 33 -0.36 -17.78 -15.88
N SER A 34 -0.72 -16.56 -16.29
CA SER A 34 0.24 -15.60 -16.86
C SER A 34 1.01 -14.81 -15.80
N VAL A 35 0.38 -14.44 -14.68
CA VAL A 35 1.03 -13.70 -13.60
C VAL A 35 2.04 -14.58 -12.85
N VAL A 36 1.70 -15.85 -12.61
CA VAL A 36 2.62 -16.81 -11.96
C VAL A 36 3.86 -17.06 -12.83
N ALA A 37 3.74 -17.12 -14.16
CA ALA A 37 4.86 -17.33 -15.05
C ALA A 37 5.87 -16.16 -15.07
N VAL A 38 5.41 -14.93 -14.98
CA VAL A 38 6.27 -13.73 -14.95
C VAL A 38 7.01 -13.60 -13.62
N ILE A 39 6.34 -13.87 -12.50
CA ILE A 39 6.97 -13.83 -11.17
C ILE A 39 8.03 -14.94 -11.04
N LEU A 40 7.76 -16.15 -11.52
CA LEU A 40 8.73 -17.24 -11.52
C LEU A 40 9.94 -16.95 -12.41
N SER A 41 9.78 -16.26 -13.54
CA SER A 41 10.90 -15.90 -14.42
C SER A 41 11.84 -14.88 -13.79
N ILE A 42 11.34 -13.95 -13.00
CA ILE A 42 12.16 -12.94 -12.29
C ILE A 42 12.91 -13.60 -11.12
N VAL A 43 12.29 -14.53 -10.40
CA VAL A 43 12.92 -15.24 -9.28
C VAL A 43 14.05 -16.14 -9.77
N VAL A 44 13.90 -16.83 -10.90
CA VAL A 44 14.95 -17.71 -11.47
C VAL A 44 16.15 -16.91 -11.97
N LEU A 45 15.98 -15.68 -12.50
CA LEU A 45 17.10 -14.85 -12.95
C LEU A 45 17.94 -14.31 -11.79
N VAL A 46 17.35 -14.08 -10.61
CA VAL A 46 18.05 -13.57 -9.44
C VAL A 46 18.82 -14.68 -8.71
N THR A 47 18.31 -15.91 -8.70
CA THR A 47 18.99 -17.04 -8.01
C THR A 47 20.23 -17.55 -8.74
N VAL A 48 20.31 -17.44 -10.08
CA VAL A 48 21.49 -17.88 -10.86
C VAL A 48 22.68 -16.92 -10.71
N ALA A 49 22.45 -15.66 -10.31
CA ALA A 49 23.52 -14.68 -10.09
C ALA A 49 24.18 -14.74 -8.69
N ALA A 50 23.59 -15.47 -7.73
CA ALA A 50 24.04 -15.50 -6.33
C ALA A 50 25.00 -16.66 -5.99
N ASP A 51 25.08 -17.71 -6.81
CA ASP A 51 25.88 -18.93 -6.51
C ASP A 51 27.36 -18.86 -6.92
N GLY A 52 27.86 -17.71 -7.36
CA GLY A 52 29.22 -17.54 -7.89
C GLY A 52 30.33 -17.08 -6.93
N ALA A 53 30.04 -16.75 -5.67
CA ALA A 53 31.04 -16.17 -4.77
C ALA A 53 30.89 -16.63 -3.32
N SER A 54 31.55 -17.72 -2.93
CA SER A 54 32.31 -17.83 -1.67
C SER A 54 32.84 -19.23 -1.42
N ARG A 55 34.09 -19.41 -1.72
CA ARG A 55 34.98 -20.33 -1.00
C ARG A 55 36.22 -19.55 -0.61
N GLY A 56 36.27 -19.15 0.64
CA GLY A 56 37.42 -18.49 1.27
C GLY A 56 37.47 -18.87 2.74
N SER A 57 38.45 -19.73 3.08
CA SER A 57 38.77 -20.13 4.44
C SER A 57 39.30 -18.96 5.25
N GLY A 58 38.78 -18.75 6.48
CA GLY A 58 39.29 -17.75 7.42
C GLY A 58 39.33 -18.27 8.85
N ASN A 59 40.54 -18.25 9.41
CA ASN A 59 40.93 -18.65 10.76
C ASN A 59 40.17 -17.93 11.87
N PRO A 60 40.04 -18.52 13.08
CA PRO A 60 39.44 -17.85 14.24
C PRO A 60 40.40 -16.85 14.90
N LEU A 61 39.90 -15.68 15.26
CA LEU A 61 40.60 -14.68 16.05
C LEU A 61 40.53 -14.96 17.56
N PRO A 62 41.55 -14.55 18.33
CA PRO A 62 41.64 -14.85 19.77
C PRO A 62 40.80 -13.92 20.65
N ALA A 63 40.39 -14.43 21.81
CA ALA A 63 39.62 -13.75 22.83
C ALA A 63 40.40 -12.60 23.48
N VAL A 64 39.69 -11.48 23.75
CA VAL A 64 40.18 -10.32 24.51
C VAL A 64 39.71 -10.42 25.95
N PRO A 65 40.58 -10.20 26.97
CA PRO A 65 40.22 -10.29 28.39
C PRO A 65 39.44 -9.09 28.92
N ALA A 66 38.52 -9.36 29.84
CA ALA A 66 37.72 -8.35 30.55
C ALA A 66 38.58 -7.46 31.47
N GLY A 67 38.42 -6.15 31.39
CA GLY A 67 38.95 -5.17 32.33
C GLY A 67 37.91 -4.78 33.41
N PRO A 68 38.36 -4.22 34.57
CA PRO A 68 37.56 -4.15 35.78
C PRO A 68 36.51 -3.03 35.81
N ALA A 69 35.45 -3.27 36.59
CA ALA A 69 34.35 -2.36 36.86
C ALA A 69 34.82 -1.11 37.62
N THR A 70 34.32 0.06 37.21
CA THR A 70 34.48 1.33 37.92
C THR A 70 33.14 1.78 38.51
N GLU A 71 33.20 2.20 39.81
CA GLU A 71 32.10 2.65 40.65
C GLU A 71 31.36 3.91 40.14
N PRO A 72 30.13 4.19 40.63
CA PRO A 72 29.32 5.31 40.16
C PRO A 72 29.71 6.63 40.85
N ALA A 73 29.90 7.66 40.05
CA ALA A 73 30.11 9.02 40.52
C ALA A 73 28.81 9.78 40.77
N THR A 74 28.76 10.41 41.93
CA THR A 74 27.71 11.25 42.48
C THR A 74 27.35 12.46 41.59
N ALA A 75 26.06 12.74 41.43
CA ALA A 75 25.54 13.92 40.73
C ALA A 75 25.67 15.20 41.59
N PRO A 76 25.97 16.34 41.03
CA PRO A 76 25.72 17.63 41.67
C PRO A 76 24.41 18.28 41.25
N ALA A 77 23.86 19.04 42.18
CA ALA A 77 22.53 19.64 42.22
C ALA A 77 22.26 20.71 41.14
N ALA A 78 20.97 20.93 40.94
CA ALA A 78 20.33 21.85 40.03
C ALA A 78 20.80 23.31 40.12
N ALA A 79 20.92 23.93 38.95
CA ALA A 79 20.96 25.39 38.79
C ALA A 79 20.05 25.82 37.62
N GLY A 80 19.08 26.68 37.96
CA GLY A 80 18.52 27.78 37.17
C GLY A 80 17.92 27.47 35.78
N ALA A 81 16.62 27.37 35.69
CA ALA A 81 15.89 27.45 34.42
C ALA A 81 15.99 28.86 33.82
N SER A 82 16.62 28.98 32.66
CA SER A 82 16.56 30.16 31.82
C SER A 82 15.33 30.09 30.91
N PRO A 83 14.56 31.16 30.64
CA PRO A 83 13.40 31.09 29.77
C PRO A 83 13.78 30.75 28.32
N SER A 84 13.14 29.75 27.76
CA SER A 84 13.25 29.39 26.32
C SER A 84 12.85 30.56 25.43
N PRO A 85 13.61 30.86 24.37
CA PRO A 85 13.19 31.85 23.39
C PRO A 85 11.95 31.38 22.64
N THR A 86 10.94 32.23 22.59
CA THR A 86 9.72 32.05 21.80
C THR A 86 10.08 31.86 20.33
N ALA A 87 9.69 30.72 19.76
CA ALA A 87 9.90 30.42 18.34
C ALA A 87 9.22 31.49 17.46
N PRO A 88 9.86 31.94 16.37
CA PRO A 88 9.22 32.84 15.43
C PRO A 88 8.00 32.18 14.78
N PRO A 89 6.97 32.97 14.37
CA PRO A 89 5.79 32.41 13.71
C PRO A 89 6.19 31.68 12.45
N ALA A 90 5.64 30.46 12.27
CA ALA A 90 5.88 29.64 11.10
C ALA A 90 5.52 30.44 9.82
N ARG A 91 6.49 30.51 8.88
CA ARG A 91 6.26 31.10 7.57
C ARG A 91 5.17 30.30 6.88
N PRO A 92 4.13 30.95 6.25
CA PRO A 92 3.12 30.22 5.52
C PRO A 92 3.77 29.36 4.44
N THR A 93 3.49 28.06 4.47
CA THR A 93 3.95 27.12 3.44
C THR A 93 3.30 27.53 2.11
N PRO A 94 4.09 27.73 1.03
CA PRO A 94 3.51 28.08 -0.26
C PRO A 94 2.53 26.99 -0.71
N SER A 95 1.36 27.40 -1.20
CA SER A 95 0.42 26.47 -1.83
C SER A 95 1.11 25.73 -2.98
N PRO A 96 0.95 24.40 -3.07
CA PRO A 96 1.60 23.62 -4.11
C PRO A 96 1.11 24.06 -5.50
N THR A 97 2.04 24.39 -6.38
CA THR A 97 1.76 24.76 -7.78
C THR A 97 1.83 23.51 -8.65
N PRO A 98 0.87 23.26 -9.55
CA PRO A 98 0.95 22.15 -10.51
C PRO A 98 2.19 22.28 -11.40
N ASN A 99 2.88 21.17 -11.68
CA ASN A 99 3.99 21.10 -12.62
C ASN A 99 3.52 21.03 -14.08
N ALA A 100 4.47 20.97 -15.02
CA ALA A 100 4.18 20.88 -16.46
C ALA A 100 3.32 19.65 -16.85
N ASP A 101 3.31 18.60 -16.05
CA ASP A 101 2.45 17.41 -16.17
C ASP A 101 1.07 17.57 -15.51
N GLY A 102 0.79 18.73 -14.91
CA GLY A 102 -0.43 19.02 -14.17
C GLY A 102 -0.49 18.41 -12.79
N ALA A 103 0.54 17.68 -12.33
CA ALA A 103 0.56 17.07 -11.02
C ALA A 103 1.06 18.04 -9.93
N ILE A 104 0.48 17.92 -8.74
CA ILE A 104 0.88 18.64 -7.54
C ILE A 104 1.99 17.84 -6.86
N VAL A 105 3.18 18.45 -6.71
CA VAL A 105 4.30 17.82 -5.99
C VAL A 105 4.11 18.06 -4.50
N VAL A 106 4.07 16.98 -3.73
CA VAL A 106 3.96 17.01 -2.27
C VAL A 106 5.34 16.85 -1.62
N ALA A 107 5.43 17.23 -0.34
CA ALA A 107 6.71 17.18 0.39
C ALA A 107 7.17 15.75 0.61
N CYS A 108 8.46 15.50 0.35
CA CYS A 108 9.13 14.25 0.73
C CYS A 108 9.23 14.15 2.26
N GLY A 109 8.93 12.98 2.81
CA GLY A 109 9.05 12.71 4.25
C GLY A 109 7.79 12.92 5.07
N ASP A 110 6.78 13.61 4.56
CA ASP A 110 5.47 13.70 5.21
C ASP A 110 4.71 12.37 5.03
N ILE A 111 4.51 11.63 6.13
CA ILE A 111 3.76 10.37 6.10
C ILE A 111 2.28 10.56 5.76
N LEU A 112 1.77 11.77 5.88
CA LEU A 112 0.39 12.16 5.57
C LEU A 112 0.27 12.88 4.23
N ALA A 113 1.32 12.93 3.41
CA ALA A 113 1.24 13.48 2.07
C ALA A 113 0.13 12.78 1.27
N PRO A 114 -0.83 13.50 0.69
CA PRO A 114 -1.81 12.91 -0.20
C PRO A 114 -1.10 12.42 -1.47
N LEU A 115 -1.18 11.12 -1.75
CA LEU A 115 -0.73 10.53 -3.00
C LEU A 115 -1.91 9.94 -3.73
N ASP A 116 -2.12 10.40 -4.96
CA ASP A 116 -3.23 9.98 -5.80
C ASP A 116 -2.91 10.26 -7.29
N LYS A 117 -3.91 10.25 -8.16
CA LYS A 117 -3.73 10.55 -9.60
C LYS A 117 -3.27 11.99 -9.88
N GLN A 118 -3.36 12.89 -8.90
CA GLN A 118 -3.06 14.32 -9.05
C GLN A 118 -1.87 14.77 -8.20
N HIS A 119 -1.55 14.03 -7.12
CA HIS A 119 -0.49 14.36 -6.18
C HIS A 119 0.63 13.33 -6.26
N ARG A 120 1.87 13.79 -6.32
CA ARG A 120 3.04 12.94 -6.43
C ARG A 120 4.23 13.41 -5.62
N LEU A 121 5.12 12.50 -5.30
CA LEU A 121 6.45 12.79 -4.72
C LEU A 121 7.45 13.18 -5.82
N PRO A 122 8.51 13.91 -5.47
CA PRO A 122 9.69 14.07 -6.32
C PRO A 122 10.32 12.72 -6.69
N ALA A 123 11.01 12.67 -7.82
CA ALA A 123 11.66 11.44 -8.29
C ALA A 123 12.82 10.99 -7.37
N ASP A 124 13.48 11.94 -6.73
CA ASP A 124 14.60 11.75 -5.79
C ASP A 124 14.13 11.60 -4.33
N CYS A 125 12.81 11.53 -4.09
CA CYS A 125 12.28 11.32 -2.76
C CYS A 125 12.54 9.90 -2.28
N GLU A 126 13.41 9.77 -1.29
CA GLU A 126 13.69 8.54 -0.54
C GLU A 126 13.64 8.84 0.97
N PRO A 127 12.82 8.11 1.74
CA PRO A 127 12.78 8.29 3.19
C PRO A 127 14.13 7.96 3.84
N PRO A 128 14.65 8.82 4.76
CA PRO A 128 15.97 8.62 5.34
C PRO A 128 16.03 7.55 6.44
N ASP A 129 14.90 7.09 6.92
CA ASP A 129 14.70 6.17 8.04
C ASP A 129 14.19 4.78 7.62
N LEU A 130 14.43 4.39 6.38
CA LEU A 130 14.12 3.05 5.88
C LEU A 130 14.96 2.00 6.61
N VAL A 131 14.28 0.95 7.08
CA VAL A 131 14.88 -0.22 7.74
C VAL A 131 14.38 -1.49 7.09
N GLN A 132 15.22 -2.50 7.05
CA GLN A 132 14.88 -3.80 6.48
C GLN A 132 13.88 -4.53 7.38
N LEU A 133 12.87 -5.15 6.77
CA LEU A 133 11.93 -6.03 7.45
C LEU A 133 12.63 -7.33 7.89
N PRO A 134 12.22 -7.92 9.02
CA PRO A 134 12.59 -9.28 9.39
C PRO A 134 12.22 -10.28 8.27
N ALA A 135 13.12 -11.24 8.02
CA ALA A 135 12.93 -12.23 6.96
C ALA A 135 11.67 -13.08 7.18
N GLU A 136 11.31 -13.29 8.45
CA GLU A 136 10.17 -14.14 8.87
C GLU A 136 8.82 -13.60 8.41
N ILE A 137 8.71 -12.28 8.21
CA ILE A 137 7.47 -11.65 7.74
C ILE A 137 7.54 -11.25 6.26
N SER A 138 8.68 -11.44 5.59
CA SER A 138 8.87 -11.12 4.17
C SER A 138 8.59 -12.34 3.30
N ALA A 139 7.74 -12.19 2.29
CA ALA A 139 7.42 -13.27 1.35
C ALA A 139 8.51 -13.53 0.32
N GLY A 140 9.51 -12.65 0.21
CA GLY A 140 10.65 -12.81 -0.67
C GLY A 140 11.50 -11.55 -0.78
N GLY A 141 12.81 -11.74 -0.86
CA GLY A 141 13.78 -10.65 -1.03
C GLY A 141 13.88 -9.70 0.17
N ALA A 142 14.72 -8.69 0.02
CA ALA A 142 14.85 -7.62 1.00
C ALA A 142 13.70 -6.61 0.83
N GLN A 143 12.94 -6.40 1.88
CA GLN A 143 11.81 -5.46 1.97
C GLN A 143 12.18 -4.36 2.98
N TYR A 144 11.70 -3.14 2.76
CA TYR A 144 12.05 -1.99 3.59
C TYR A 144 10.80 -1.18 3.95
N LEU A 145 10.76 -0.64 5.17
CA LEU A 145 9.78 0.35 5.61
C LEU A 145 10.48 1.43 6.44
N ARG A 146 9.80 2.54 6.62
CA ARG A 146 10.18 3.50 7.67
C ARG A 146 10.06 2.83 9.03
N ARG A 147 10.96 3.18 9.94
CA ARG A 147 11.05 2.52 11.26
C ARG A 147 9.71 2.50 12.00
N GLU A 148 9.06 3.65 12.12
CA GLU A 148 7.79 3.75 12.84
C GLU A 148 6.70 2.85 12.23
N ALA A 149 6.63 2.79 10.89
CA ALA A 149 5.68 1.92 10.19
C ALA A 149 6.01 0.43 10.40
N LEU A 150 7.30 0.07 10.45
CA LEU A 150 7.71 -1.30 10.74
C LEU A 150 7.34 -1.72 12.16
N ASP A 151 7.63 -0.88 13.16
CA ASP A 151 7.31 -1.17 14.56
C ASP A 151 5.79 -1.42 14.73
N ALA A 152 4.96 -0.57 14.11
CA ALA A 152 3.51 -0.73 14.10
C ALA A 152 3.04 -1.99 13.32
N LEU A 153 3.74 -2.34 12.23
CA LEU A 153 3.43 -3.54 11.43
C LEU A 153 3.70 -4.83 12.21
N LEU A 154 4.78 -4.85 12.98
CA LEU A 154 5.11 -6.00 13.85
C LEU A 154 4.03 -6.22 14.91
N GLU A 155 3.53 -5.15 15.54
CA GLU A 155 2.43 -5.22 16.49
C GLU A 155 1.13 -5.72 15.83
N LEU A 156 0.83 -5.25 14.61
CA LEU A 156 -0.33 -5.70 13.83
C LEU A 156 -0.21 -7.20 13.51
N PHE A 157 0.96 -7.68 13.08
CA PHE A 157 1.18 -9.08 12.73
C PHE A 157 1.15 -9.99 13.96
N ASP A 158 1.66 -9.50 15.10
CA ASP A 158 1.54 -10.22 16.37
C ASP A 158 0.08 -10.36 16.83
N ALA A 159 -0.72 -9.30 16.70
CA ALA A 159 -2.15 -9.37 16.99
C ALA A 159 -2.88 -10.34 16.06
N ALA A 160 -2.58 -10.33 14.75
CA ALA A 160 -3.13 -11.28 13.79
C ALA A 160 -2.77 -12.72 14.19
N ARG A 161 -1.53 -12.97 14.58
CA ARG A 161 -1.05 -14.29 15.01
C ARG A 161 -1.77 -14.78 16.28
N LEU A 162 -2.05 -13.90 17.23
CA LEU A 162 -2.82 -14.23 18.44
C LEU A 162 -4.28 -14.61 18.11
N ASP A 163 -4.85 -14.01 17.06
CA ASP A 163 -6.18 -14.33 16.55
C ASP A 163 -6.19 -15.53 15.55
N GLY A 164 -5.02 -16.19 15.37
CA GLY A 164 -4.89 -17.41 14.55
C GLY A 164 -4.60 -17.16 13.07
N TYR A 165 -4.26 -15.93 12.67
CA TYR A 165 -3.92 -15.56 11.31
C TYR A 165 -2.41 -15.37 11.13
N SER A 166 -1.87 -15.85 9.99
CA SER A 166 -0.46 -15.69 9.64
C SER A 166 -0.35 -14.79 8.42
N LEU A 167 0.20 -13.59 8.63
CA LEU A 167 0.38 -12.57 7.58
C LEU A 167 1.84 -12.51 7.12
N ALA A 168 2.07 -12.09 5.87
CA ALA A 168 3.39 -11.85 5.31
C ALA A 168 3.35 -10.63 4.39
N VAL A 169 4.49 -9.95 4.24
CA VAL A 169 4.65 -8.80 3.34
C VAL A 169 5.10 -9.28 1.98
N ASN A 170 4.33 -8.97 0.94
CA ASN A 170 4.66 -9.22 -0.46
C ASN A 170 5.44 -8.07 -1.10
N SER A 171 5.08 -6.83 -0.77
CA SER A 171 5.70 -5.61 -1.30
C SER A 171 5.71 -4.52 -0.22
N SER A 172 6.75 -3.69 -0.21
CA SER A 172 6.91 -2.60 0.75
C SER A 172 7.44 -1.34 0.08
N TYR A 173 8.44 -0.65 0.62
CA TYR A 173 9.03 0.51 -0.06
C TYR A 173 9.40 0.20 -1.50
N ARG A 174 9.01 1.11 -2.39
CA ARG A 174 9.33 1.04 -3.82
C ARG A 174 9.79 2.40 -4.31
N SER A 175 11.04 2.49 -4.77
CA SER A 175 11.58 3.74 -5.29
C SER A 175 10.83 4.23 -6.54
N TYR A 176 10.98 5.50 -6.88
CA TYR A 176 10.46 6.07 -8.12
C TYR A 176 10.89 5.25 -9.35
N ALA A 177 12.18 4.89 -9.42
CA ALA A 177 12.72 4.13 -10.56
C ALA A 177 12.11 2.73 -10.66
N THR A 178 11.95 2.04 -9.53
CA THR A 178 11.29 0.72 -9.49
C THR A 178 9.82 0.84 -9.89
N GLN A 179 9.12 1.88 -9.41
CA GLN A 179 7.74 2.14 -9.81
C GLN A 179 7.61 2.41 -11.31
N ALA A 180 8.57 3.13 -11.91
CA ALA A 180 8.57 3.40 -13.35
C ALA A 180 8.68 2.09 -14.16
N GLN A 181 9.54 1.18 -13.74
CA GLN A 181 9.68 -0.14 -14.37
C GLN A 181 8.39 -0.97 -14.21
N THR A 182 7.85 -1.03 -12.98
CA THR A 182 6.60 -1.74 -12.69
C THR A 182 5.45 -1.22 -13.56
N TYR A 183 5.24 0.09 -13.57
CA TYR A 183 4.18 0.70 -14.36
C TYR A 183 4.36 0.45 -15.87
N SER A 184 5.58 0.60 -16.39
CA SER A 184 5.89 0.32 -17.80
C SER A 184 5.59 -1.13 -18.18
N SER A 185 5.89 -2.08 -17.30
CA SER A 185 5.56 -3.50 -17.52
C SER A 185 4.05 -3.73 -17.61
N TRP A 186 3.26 -3.11 -16.72
CA TRP A 186 1.79 -3.17 -16.78
C TRP A 186 1.25 -2.58 -18.08
N VAL A 187 1.79 -1.43 -18.53
CA VAL A 187 1.39 -0.81 -19.81
C VAL A 187 1.69 -1.73 -20.99
N GLN A 188 2.86 -2.37 -21.01
CA GLN A 188 3.25 -3.27 -22.09
C GLN A 188 2.39 -4.54 -22.13
N LEU A 189 2.02 -5.09 -20.98
CA LEU A 189 1.27 -6.34 -20.90
C LEU A 189 -0.24 -6.15 -21.12
N TYR A 190 -0.81 -5.07 -20.60
CA TYR A 190 -2.26 -4.92 -20.49
C TYR A 190 -2.80 -3.60 -21.05
N GLY A 191 -1.93 -2.73 -21.54
CA GLY A 191 -2.29 -1.41 -22.03
C GLY A 191 -2.43 -0.35 -20.92
N GLN A 192 -2.40 0.91 -21.36
CA GLN A 192 -2.38 2.08 -20.48
C GLN A 192 -3.61 2.17 -19.57
N GLU A 193 -4.79 1.95 -20.09
CA GLU A 193 -6.05 2.07 -19.35
C GLU A 193 -6.11 1.06 -18.18
N TYR A 194 -5.66 -0.16 -18.40
CA TYR A 194 -5.57 -1.16 -17.37
C TYR A 194 -4.50 -0.79 -16.33
N ALA A 195 -3.30 -0.42 -16.78
CA ALA A 195 -2.22 0.00 -15.90
C ALA A 195 -2.62 1.18 -15.01
N ASP A 196 -3.33 2.17 -15.54
CA ASP A 196 -3.80 3.33 -14.77
C ASP A 196 -4.81 2.96 -13.67
N ARG A 197 -5.54 1.82 -13.78
CA ARG A 197 -6.48 1.37 -12.75
C ARG A 197 -5.86 0.49 -11.66
N THR A 198 -4.76 -0.18 -11.97
CA THR A 198 -4.18 -1.22 -11.12
C THR A 198 -2.77 -0.88 -10.62
N SER A 199 -2.15 0.15 -11.17
CA SER A 199 -0.80 0.58 -10.78
C SER A 199 -0.71 2.10 -10.75
N ALA A 200 0.03 2.63 -9.80
CA ALA A 200 0.32 4.05 -9.76
C ALA A 200 1.40 4.42 -10.78
N ARG A 201 1.29 5.61 -11.37
CA ARG A 201 2.38 6.20 -12.14
C ARG A 201 3.57 6.51 -11.24
N PRO A 202 4.80 6.61 -11.79
CA PRO A 202 5.98 6.97 -11.00
C PRO A 202 5.77 8.27 -10.21
N GLY A 203 6.10 8.24 -8.93
CA GLY A 203 5.88 9.35 -8.01
C GLY A 203 4.51 9.34 -7.32
N HIS A 204 3.49 8.73 -7.91
CA HIS A 204 2.11 8.68 -7.40
C HIS A 204 1.84 7.48 -6.48
N SER A 205 2.82 6.59 -6.30
CA SER A 205 2.68 5.38 -5.50
C SER A 205 2.91 5.67 -4.01
N GLU A 206 1.99 5.22 -3.17
CA GLU A 206 2.12 5.28 -1.71
C GLU A 206 3.31 4.46 -1.19
N HIS A 207 3.77 3.44 -1.92
CA HIS A 207 4.96 2.67 -1.58
C HIS A 207 6.24 3.53 -1.54
N GLN A 208 6.31 4.65 -2.29
CA GLN A 208 7.47 5.54 -2.27
C GLN A 208 7.59 6.31 -0.94
N LEU A 209 6.52 6.44 -0.16
CA LEU A 209 6.58 7.02 1.19
C LEU A 209 7.32 6.13 2.19
N GLY A 210 7.50 4.84 1.90
CA GLY A 210 8.05 3.88 2.84
C GLY A 210 7.14 3.56 4.03
N THR A 211 5.84 3.85 3.90
CA THR A 211 4.82 3.61 4.93
C THR A 211 3.74 2.61 4.48
N THR A 212 3.88 2.05 3.30
CA THR A 212 2.88 1.20 2.67
C THR A 212 3.42 -0.21 2.45
N VAL A 213 2.57 -1.20 2.70
CA VAL A 213 2.83 -2.62 2.42
C VAL A 213 1.65 -3.27 1.71
N ASP A 214 1.98 -4.22 0.82
CA ASP A 214 1.04 -5.20 0.32
C ASP A 214 1.18 -6.48 1.16
N VAL A 215 0.10 -6.83 1.85
CA VAL A 215 0.03 -7.97 2.77
C VAL A 215 -0.58 -9.19 2.07
N GLY A 216 -0.13 -10.37 2.44
CA GLY A 216 -0.73 -11.64 2.04
C GLY A 216 -0.73 -12.64 3.17
N ALA A 217 -1.24 -13.83 2.90
CA ALA A 217 -1.31 -14.93 3.86
C ALA A 217 -1.20 -16.28 3.15
N ARG A 218 -0.53 -17.24 3.78
CA ARG A 218 -0.47 -18.63 3.29
C ARG A 218 -0.03 -18.77 1.83
N GLY A 219 0.83 -17.87 1.33
CA GLY A 219 1.26 -17.84 -0.06
C GLY A 219 0.25 -17.24 -1.04
N LEU A 220 -0.87 -16.70 -0.54
CA LEU A 220 -1.85 -15.95 -1.32
C LEU A 220 -1.56 -14.46 -1.21
N PHE A 221 -1.37 -13.80 -2.34
CA PHE A 221 -1.04 -12.39 -2.43
C PHE A 221 -1.91 -11.70 -3.48
N LEU A 222 -2.02 -10.37 -3.38
CA LEU A 222 -2.78 -9.52 -4.30
C LEU A 222 -4.23 -10.03 -4.43
N GLU A 223 -4.76 -10.14 -5.63
CA GLU A 223 -6.15 -10.56 -5.86
C GLU A 223 -6.50 -11.91 -5.21
N ASN A 224 -5.52 -12.82 -5.07
CA ASN A 224 -5.73 -14.11 -4.41
C ASN A 224 -5.86 -14.00 -2.88
N PHE A 225 -5.41 -12.91 -2.29
CA PHE A 225 -5.62 -12.59 -0.87
C PHE A 225 -7.03 -12.05 -0.62
N SER A 226 -7.64 -11.43 -1.63
CA SER A 226 -9.00 -10.88 -1.53
C SER A 226 -10.02 -11.99 -1.20
N GLY A 227 -10.93 -11.68 -0.27
CA GLY A 227 -11.96 -12.61 0.18
C GLY A 227 -11.48 -13.72 1.13
N THR A 228 -10.21 -13.74 1.53
CA THR A 228 -9.71 -14.63 2.58
C THR A 228 -10.13 -14.13 3.97
N PRO A 229 -10.21 -15.01 4.98
CA PRO A 229 -10.45 -14.60 6.37
C PRO A 229 -9.38 -13.63 6.88
N GLU A 230 -8.14 -13.77 6.42
CA GLU A 230 -7.03 -12.88 6.77
C GLU A 230 -7.24 -11.47 6.22
N ALA A 231 -7.73 -11.34 4.97
CA ALA A 231 -8.07 -10.04 4.39
C ALA A 231 -9.19 -9.35 5.18
N ALA A 232 -10.25 -10.08 5.52
CA ALA A 232 -11.35 -9.57 6.34
C ALA A 232 -10.87 -9.13 7.74
N TRP A 233 -9.98 -9.91 8.36
CA TRP A 233 -9.37 -9.55 9.63
C TRP A 233 -8.53 -8.27 9.51
N LEU A 234 -7.73 -8.16 8.46
CA LEU A 234 -6.87 -7.01 8.21
C LEU A 234 -7.70 -5.73 8.04
N GLU A 235 -8.75 -5.76 7.22
CA GLU A 235 -9.66 -4.62 7.03
C GLU A 235 -10.33 -4.17 8.34
N ALA A 236 -10.71 -5.12 9.20
CA ALA A 236 -11.37 -4.83 10.46
C ALA A 236 -10.42 -4.29 11.54
N ASN A 237 -9.12 -4.58 11.47
CA ASN A 237 -8.20 -4.36 12.58
C ASN A 237 -7.02 -3.43 12.27
N ALA A 238 -6.62 -3.24 11.01
CA ALA A 238 -5.42 -2.49 10.64
C ALA A 238 -5.38 -1.07 11.25
N TRP A 239 -6.51 -0.38 11.31
CA TRP A 239 -6.63 0.97 11.87
C TRP A 239 -6.21 1.08 13.34
N LYS A 240 -6.35 0.01 14.13
CA LYS A 240 -5.94 -0.04 15.55
C LYS A 240 -4.42 0.09 15.71
N PHE A 241 -3.69 -0.23 14.65
CA PHE A 241 -2.22 -0.20 14.59
C PHE A 241 -1.69 0.95 13.73
N GLY A 242 -2.56 1.89 13.34
CA GLY A 242 -2.16 3.06 12.58
C GLY A 242 -2.16 2.85 11.06
N PHE A 243 -2.69 1.72 10.56
CA PHE A 243 -2.80 1.44 9.13
C PHE A 243 -4.23 1.61 8.60
N ILE A 244 -4.35 2.04 7.36
CA ILE A 244 -5.62 2.13 6.63
C ILE A 244 -5.49 1.36 5.32
N VAL A 245 -6.52 0.59 4.97
CA VAL A 245 -6.70 0.09 3.59
C VAL A 245 -7.00 1.28 2.70
N SER A 246 -6.05 1.66 1.82
CA SER A 246 -6.15 2.88 1.02
C SER A 246 -7.22 2.79 -0.06
N TYR A 247 -7.43 1.61 -0.65
CA TYR A 247 -8.30 1.37 -1.80
C TYR A 247 -9.44 0.42 -1.42
N GLN A 248 -10.47 0.99 -0.80
CA GLN A 248 -11.60 0.25 -0.23
C GLN A 248 -12.62 -0.16 -1.29
N ALA A 249 -13.33 -1.27 -1.05
CA ALA A 249 -14.42 -1.73 -1.92
C ALA A 249 -15.53 -0.68 -2.09
N GLY A 250 -15.98 -0.47 -3.33
CA GLY A 250 -17.02 0.51 -3.67
C GLY A 250 -16.57 1.96 -3.61
N LYS A 251 -15.25 2.21 -3.50
CA LYS A 251 -14.65 3.54 -3.48
C LYS A 251 -13.75 3.84 -4.69
N GLU A 252 -13.78 3.02 -5.71
CA GLU A 252 -12.93 3.10 -6.90
C GLU A 252 -13.08 4.45 -7.64
N GLN A 253 -14.30 5.01 -7.65
CA GLN A 253 -14.55 6.34 -8.24
C GLN A 253 -13.90 7.47 -7.44
N VAL A 254 -13.68 7.26 -6.14
CA VAL A 254 -13.05 8.25 -5.25
C VAL A 254 -11.54 8.13 -5.31
N THR A 255 -11.01 6.92 -5.20
CA THR A 255 -9.56 6.66 -5.11
C THR A 255 -8.89 6.68 -6.48
N GLY A 256 -9.63 6.29 -7.54
CA GLY A 256 -9.11 6.09 -8.90
C GLY A 256 -8.39 4.75 -9.10
N TYR A 257 -8.41 3.87 -8.09
CA TYR A 257 -7.82 2.54 -8.11
C TYR A 257 -8.86 1.46 -7.80
N ALA A 258 -8.61 0.24 -8.27
CA ALA A 258 -9.41 -0.93 -7.93
C ALA A 258 -9.35 -1.21 -6.41
N TYR A 259 -10.29 -2.04 -5.92
CA TYR A 259 -10.28 -2.52 -4.54
C TYR A 259 -9.05 -3.40 -4.26
N GLU A 260 -8.29 -3.05 -3.21
CA GLU A 260 -7.05 -3.72 -2.83
C GLU A 260 -7.00 -3.94 -1.31
N PRO A 261 -7.62 -5.01 -0.77
CA PRO A 261 -7.63 -5.28 0.67
C PRO A 261 -6.24 -5.60 1.25
N TRP A 262 -5.28 -5.93 0.39
CA TRP A 262 -3.89 -6.18 0.76
C TRP A 262 -3.07 -4.90 0.99
N HIS A 263 -3.47 -3.79 0.36
CA HIS A 263 -2.72 -2.54 0.33
C HIS A 263 -3.07 -1.67 1.54
N ILE A 264 -2.18 -1.68 2.54
CA ILE A 264 -2.34 -0.89 3.76
C ILE A 264 -1.23 0.15 3.91
N ARG A 265 -1.63 1.35 4.31
CA ARG A 265 -0.73 2.47 4.55
C ARG A 265 -0.75 2.91 6.01
N TYR A 266 0.45 3.04 6.61
CA TYR A 266 0.64 3.62 7.91
C TYR A 266 0.49 5.14 7.85
N VAL A 267 -0.35 5.68 8.73
CA VAL A 267 -0.66 7.11 8.87
C VAL A 267 -0.63 7.57 10.34
N GLY A 268 -0.16 6.70 11.23
CA GLY A 268 -0.21 6.93 12.68
C GLY A 268 -1.57 6.54 13.29
N ARG A 269 -1.55 6.15 14.57
CA ARG A 269 -2.73 5.59 15.26
C ARG A 269 -3.89 6.57 15.35
N ASP A 270 -3.61 7.83 15.65
CA ASP A 270 -4.64 8.85 15.82
C ASP A 270 -5.36 9.13 14.51
N VAL A 271 -4.60 9.35 13.43
CA VAL A 271 -5.16 9.59 12.09
C VAL A 271 -5.91 8.36 11.58
N ALA A 272 -5.37 7.16 11.77
CA ALA A 272 -6.06 5.92 11.37
C ALA A 272 -7.41 5.75 12.10
N ALA A 273 -7.44 6.04 13.40
CA ALA A 273 -8.68 6.00 14.17
C ALA A 273 -9.70 7.06 13.73
N GLU A 274 -9.25 8.25 13.32
CA GLU A 274 -10.12 9.29 12.77
C GLU A 274 -10.67 8.91 11.41
N VAL A 275 -9.84 8.41 10.50
CA VAL A 275 -10.26 7.91 9.18
C VAL A 275 -11.30 6.81 9.35
N HIS A 276 -11.02 5.82 10.19
CA HIS A 276 -11.94 4.71 10.47
C HIS A 276 -13.30 5.21 11.01
N ARG A 277 -13.31 6.14 12.00
CA ARG A 277 -14.54 6.68 12.56
C ARG A 277 -15.33 7.54 11.58
N SER A 278 -14.65 8.23 10.67
CA SER A 278 -15.30 9.15 9.71
C SER A 278 -16.01 8.42 8.57
N GLY A 279 -15.65 7.16 8.28
CA GLY A 279 -16.12 6.42 7.10
C GLY A 279 -15.62 6.99 5.77
N LEU A 280 -14.68 7.94 5.80
CA LEU A 280 -14.02 8.47 4.61
C LEU A 280 -12.94 7.51 4.13
N THR A 281 -12.62 7.58 2.84
CA THR A 281 -11.36 7.00 2.35
C THR A 281 -10.18 7.81 2.91
N LEU A 282 -9.00 7.18 2.97
CA LEU A 282 -7.78 7.91 3.35
C LEU A 282 -7.56 9.15 2.46
N ARG A 283 -7.78 9.00 1.15
CA ARG A 283 -7.68 10.12 0.19
C ARG A 283 -8.60 11.28 0.55
N GLU A 284 -9.89 11.02 0.80
CA GLU A 284 -10.86 12.06 1.16
C GLU A 284 -10.46 12.77 2.46
N TYR A 285 -9.97 12.02 3.44
CA TYR A 285 -9.53 12.56 4.71
C TYR A 285 -8.30 13.47 4.54
N LEU A 286 -7.26 13.01 3.83
CA LEU A 286 -6.03 13.77 3.62
C LEU A 286 -6.24 15.05 2.80
N LEU A 287 -7.17 15.06 1.85
CA LEU A 287 -7.49 16.25 1.05
C LEU A 287 -8.36 17.27 1.76
N LYS A 288 -8.97 16.91 2.90
CA LYS A 288 -9.77 17.83 3.74
C LYS A 288 -8.96 18.46 4.87
N ARG A 289 -7.77 18.00 5.09
CA ARG A 289 -6.83 18.49 6.09
C ARG A 289 -6.13 19.77 5.64
#